data_7c40e761e23c20cbb66ba86289caea11
#
_entry.id   7c40e761e23c20cbb66ba86289caea11
#
_cell.length_a   1.000
_cell.length_b   1.000
_cell.length_c   1.000
_cell.angle_alpha   90.00
_cell.angle_beta   90.00
_cell.angle_gamma   90.00
#
_symmetry.space_group_name_H-M   'P 1'
#
loop_
_entity.id
_entity.type
_entity.pdbx_description
1 polymer ?
#
loop_
_entity_poly.entity_id
_entity_poly.type
_entity_poly.pdbx_seq_one_letter_code
_entity_poly.pdbx_strand_id
1 'polypeptide(L)'
;MEKREIIKIIENCAIKYKNNLSNKNLLFVYYDKNIVKYIETKFLPSNFLHLTGIKYKRESNNNAIKFYKDILDKKVSLKNLKIVNEGIIKLKLNILNMILDINYSAKMIGEFNSNFKNLLRTEKIIGTNVYSMGFIKVGDYYIPNTTLKEDIRNITNKTNRVIAIFSKEIKEKQYSKLTYINKKTELVQIFKIKK
;
A
#
# COMPACT_ATOMS: atom_id res chain seq x y z
N MET A 1 21.04 8.58 8.76
CA MET A 1 19.83 8.84 9.59
C MET A 1 19.90 7.97 10.84
N GLU A 2 19.77 8.55 12.01
CA GLU A 2 19.85 7.77 13.25
C GLU A 2 18.65 6.84 13.46
N LYS A 3 18.86 5.71 14.14
CA LYS A 3 17.78 4.74 14.41
C LYS A 3 16.59 5.36 15.16
N ARG A 4 16.85 6.32 16.06
CA ARG A 4 15.79 7.03 16.81
C ARG A 4 14.92 7.88 15.90
N GLU A 5 15.52 8.57 14.95
CA GLU A 5 14.83 9.37 13.95
C GLU A 5 13.95 8.50 13.05
N ILE A 6 14.50 7.36 12.59
CA ILE A 6 13.76 6.35 11.81
C ILE A 6 12.51 5.89 12.57
N ILE A 7 12.65 5.54 13.85
CA ILE A 7 11.51 5.09 14.66
C ILE A 7 10.45 6.19 14.77
N LYS A 8 10.81 7.43 15.04
CA LYS A 8 9.87 8.54 15.15
C LYS A 8 9.06 8.76 13.88
N ILE A 9 9.70 8.66 12.71
CA ILE A 9 9.00 8.73 11.42
C ILE A 9 8.02 7.56 11.29
N ILE A 10 8.45 6.34 11.61
CA ILE A 10 7.64 5.13 11.49
C ILE A 10 6.47 5.12 12.48
N GLU A 11 6.64 5.66 13.70
CA GLU A 11 5.56 5.82 14.68
C GLU A 11 4.42 6.67 14.12
N ASN A 12 4.75 7.84 13.56
CA ASN A 12 3.75 8.71 12.93
C ASN A 12 3.06 8.01 11.74
N CYS A 13 3.83 7.31 10.92
CA CYS A 13 3.30 6.54 9.80
C CYS A 13 2.43 5.36 10.27
N ALA A 14 2.75 4.70 11.40
CA ALA A 14 1.95 3.62 11.94
C ALA A 14 0.55 4.08 12.38
N ILE A 15 0.46 5.26 13.00
CA ILE A 15 -0.81 5.88 13.35
C ILE A 15 -1.63 6.15 12.09
N LYS A 16 -1.01 6.73 11.07
CA LYS A 16 -1.67 6.99 9.79
C LYS A 16 -2.12 5.71 9.08
N TYR A 17 -1.26 4.67 9.08
CA TYR A 17 -1.62 3.35 8.56
C TYR A 17 -2.81 2.75 9.30
N LYS A 18 -2.86 2.86 10.61
CA LYS A 18 -3.99 2.42 11.46
C LYS A 18 -5.30 3.07 11.01
N ASN A 19 -5.28 4.38 10.81
CA ASN A 19 -6.47 5.15 10.49
C ASN A 19 -6.96 4.93 9.05
N ASN A 20 -6.04 4.84 8.10
CA ASN A 20 -6.37 4.83 6.68
C ASN A 20 -6.51 3.43 6.09
N LEU A 21 -5.68 2.46 6.51
CA LEU A 21 -5.48 1.22 5.77
C LEU A 21 -5.62 -0.05 6.62
N SER A 22 -5.10 -0.06 7.85
CA SER A 22 -5.04 -1.28 8.66
C SER A 22 -6.42 -1.88 8.92
N ASN A 23 -6.55 -3.20 8.73
CA ASN A 23 -7.79 -3.96 8.83
C ASN A 23 -8.89 -3.52 7.85
N LYS A 24 -8.49 -2.99 6.68
CA LYS A 24 -9.42 -2.57 5.62
C LYS A 24 -9.18 -3.31 4.32
N ASN A 25 -10.27 -3.50 3.58
CA ASN A 25 -10.24 -3.84 2.17
C ASN A 25 -10.49 -2.56 1.37
N LEU A 26 -9.72 -2.36 0.29
CA LEU A 26 -9.95 -1.31 -0.69
C LEU A 26 -10.31 -1.93 -2.03
N LEU A 27 -11.33 -1.38 -2.67
CA LEU A 27 -11.72 -1.71 -4.03
C LEU A 27 -11.26 -0.58 -4.95
N PHE A 28 -10.27 -0.86 -5.79
CA PHE A 28 -9.81 0.07 -6.83
C PHE A 28 -10.54 -0.21 -8.13
N VAL A 29 -11.36 0.73 -8.55
CA VAL A 29 -12.12 0.67 -9.81
C VAL A 29 -11.39 1.50 -10.86
N TYR A 30 -11.20 0.94 -12.05
CA TYR A 30 -10.41 1.55 -13.11
C TYR A 30 -10.94 1.22 -14.51
N TYR A 31 -10.57 2.03 -15.52
CA TYR A 31 -10.83 1.72 -16.92
C TYR A 31 -9.68 0.94 -17.53
N ASP A 32 -10.01 -0.11 -18.25
CA ASP A 32 -9.11 -0.81 -19.18
C ASP A 32 -9.82 -0.98 -20.52
N LYS A 33 -9.33 -0.30 -21.58
CA LYS A 33 -9.94 -0.30 -22.92
C LYS A 33 -11.45 -0.01 -22.89
N ASN A 34 -11.85 1.01 -22.16
CA ASN A 34 -13.26 1.43 -21.94
C ASN A 34 -14.13 0.43 -21.17
N ILE A 35 -13.56 -0.63 -20.65
CA ILE A 35 -14.24 -1.58 -19.76
C ILE A 35 -13.91 -1.21 -18.32
N VAL A 36 -14.94 -1.13 -17.48
CA VAL A 36 -14.76 -0.92 -16.06
C VAL A 36 -14.30 -2.24 -15.42
N LYS A 37 -13.17 -2.20 -14.76
CA LYS A 37 -12.59 -3.31 -14.01
C LYS A 37 -12.31 -2.90 -12.57
N TYR A 38 -12.09 -3.87 -11.72
CA TYR A 38 -11.71 -3.61 -10.33
C TYR A 38 -10.71 -4.65 -9.83
N ILE A 39 -9.97 -4.28 -8.81
CA ILE A 39 -9.25 -5.21 -7.94
C ILE A 39 -9.57 -4.93 -6.48
N GLU A 40 -9.54 -5.95 -5.69
CA GLU A 40 -9.72 -5.88 -4.24
C GLU A 40 -8.39 -6.08 -3.55
N THR A 41 -8.02 -5.14 -2.66
CA THR A 41 -6.79 -5.22 -1.88
C THR A 41 -7.11 -5.33 -0.40
N LYS A 42 -6.28 -6.05 0.34
CA LYS A 42 -6.45 -6.28 1.78
C LYS A 42 -5.23 -5.78 2.54
N PHE A 43 -5.47 -4.90 3.49
CA PHE A 43 -4.42 -4.31 4.33
C PHE A 43 -4.48 -4.87 5.75
N LEU A 44 -3.45 -5.63 6.12
CA LEU A 44 -3.31 -6.25 7.43
C LEU A 44 -2.23 -5.54 8.27
N PRO A 45 -2.32 -5.59 9.61
CA PRO A 45 -1.27 -5.11 10.50
C PRO A 45 0.14 -5.61 10.13
N SER A 46 0.25 -6.87 9.69
CA SER A 46 1.51 -7.50 9.28
C SER A 46 2.15 -6.88 8.05
N ASN A 47 1.38 -6.22 7.17
CA ASN A 47 1.94 -5.62 5.96
C ASN A 47 2.79 -4.38 6.27
N PHE A 48 2.53 -3.67 7.38
CA PHE A 48 3.17 -2.40 7.68
C PHE A 48 4.70 -2.48 7.71
N LEU A 49 5.25 -3.53 8.35
CA LEU A 49 6.71 -3.71 8.41
C LEU A 49 7.37 -3.75 7.02
N HIS A 50 6.76 -4.46 6.07
CA HIS A 50 7.29 -4.57 4.69
C HIS A 50 7.30 -3.21 3.96
N LEU A 51 6.33 -2.35 4.24
CA LEU A 51 6.24 -1.04 3.63
C LEU A 51 7.33 -0.09 4.10
N THR A 52 7.85 -0.27 5.33
CA THR A 52 8.94 0.57 5.90
C THR A 52 10.31 0.27 5.32
N GLY A 53 10.53 -0.94 4.81
CA GLY A 53 11.83 -1.40 4.33
C GLY A 53 12.84 -1.80 5.41
N ILE A 54 12.49 -1.69 6.69
CA ILE A 54 13.33 -2.15 7.79
C ILE A 54 13.13 -3.64 8.07
N LYS A 55 14.11 -4.25 8.74
CA LYS A 55 13.97 -5.58 9.33
C LYS A 55 13.88 -5.46 10.85
N TYR A 56 12.97 -6.22 11.44
CA TYR A 56 12.78 -6.30 12.88
C TYR A 56 13.02 -7.74 13.34
N LYS A 57 14.03 -7.95 14.18
CA LYS A 57 14.33 -9.26 14.74
C LYS A 57 13.76 -9.37 16.15
N ARG A 58 12.94 -10.39 16.37
CA ARG A 58 12.59 -10.92 17.69
C ARG A 58 12.52 -12.44 17.62
N GLU A 59 12.56 -13.09 18.76
CA GLU A 59 12.59 -14.55 18.93
C GLU A 59 11.27 -15.27 18.58
N SER A 60 10.24 -14.55 18.08
CA SER A 60 8.92 -15.10 17.77
C SER A 60 8.61 -15.13 16.27
N ASN A 61 7.86 -16.15 15.84
CA ASN A 61 7.47 -16.37 14.44
C ASN A 61 6.57 -15.25 13.81
N ASN A 62 6.02 -14.33 14.62
CA ASN A 62 5.09 -13.27 14.17
C ASN A 62 5.70 -11.86 14.27
N ASN A 63 6.93 -11.69 13.81
CA ASN A 63 7.68 -10.44 13.93
C ASN A 63 6.96 -9.21 13.35
N ALA A 64 6.22 -9.35 12.24
CA ALA A 64 5.57 -8.21 11.57
C ALA A 64 4.35 -7.67 12.35
N ILE A 65 3.50 -8.54 12.87
CA ILE A 65 2.34 -8.14 13.69
C ILE A 65 2.82 -7.52 15.00
N LYS A 66 3.81 -8.17 15.64
CA LYS A 66 4.37 -7.68 16.89
C LYS A 66 5.08 -6.34 16.71
N PHE A 67 5.84 -6.16 15.63
CA PHE A 67 6.44 -4.87 15.28
C PHE A 67 5.39 -3.77 15.20
N TYR A 68 4.28 -4.05 14.47
CA TYR A 68 3.23 -3.07 14.30
C TYR A 68 2.56 -2.68 15.62
N LYS A 69 2.35 -3.65 16.52
CA LYS A 69 1.85 -3.39 17.86
C LYS A 69 2.86 -2.59 18.69
N ASP A 70 4.13 -3.04 18.71
CA ASP A 70 5.18 -2.39 19.49
C ASP A 70 5.41 -0.94 19.04
N ILE A 71 5.30 -0.65 17.72
CA ILE A 71 5.48 0.72 17.20
C ILE A 71 4.32 1.64 17.61
N LEU A 72 3.09 1.14 17.58
CA LEU A 72 1.92 1.88 18.05
C LEU A 72 1.97 2.16 19.56
N ASP A 73 2.48 1.20 20.33
CA ASP A 73 2.64 1.29 21.78
C ASP A 73 3.94 2.03 22.19
N LYS A 74 4.75 2.50 21.24
CA LYS A 74 6.08 3.13 21.45
C LYS A 74 7.06 2.24 22.23
N LYS A 75 6.97 0.91 22.05
CA LYS A 75 7.79 -0.11 22.74
C LYS A 75 8.85 -0.77 21.86
N VAL A 76 9.14 -0.17 20.71
CA VAL A 76 10.14 -0.73 19.78
C VAL A 76 11.55 -0.61 20.36
N SER A 77 12.23 -1.75 20.49
CA SER A 77 13.63 -1.76 20.91
C SER A 77 14.57 -1.49 19.74
N LEU A 78 15.45 -0.52 19.88
CA LEU A 78 16.48 -0.17 18.90
C LEU A 78 17.43 -1.34 18.60
N LYS A 79 17.65 -2.25 19.57
CA LYS A 79 18.50 -3.43 19.43
C LYS A 79 17.93 -4.43 18.40
N ASN A 80 16.60 -4.49 18.30
CA ASN A 80 15.89 -5.40 17.39
C ASN A 80 15.78 -4.84 15.96
N LEU A 81 16.11 -3.56 15.78
CA LEU A 81 15.99 -2.88 14.49
C LEU A 81 17.25 -3.12 13.64
N LYS A 82 17.08 -3.76 12.48
CA LYS A 82 18.14 -4.00 11.50
C LYS A 82 17.92 -3.13 10.26
N ILE A 83 18.86 -2.24 10.00
CA ILE A 83 18.98 -1.44 8.79
C ILE A 83 19.87 -2.23 7.83
N VAL A 84 19.29 -2.77 6.75
CA VAL A 84 20.05 -3.60 5.80
C VAL A 84 20.64 -2.73 4.69
N ASN A 85 19.90 -1.74 4.24
CA ASN A 85 20.33 -0.80 3.22
C ASN A 85 19.76 0.58 3.53
N GLU A 86 20.62 1.50 3.96
CA GLU A 86 20.22 2.85 4.37
C GLU A 86 19.62 3.65 3.22
N GLY A 87 20.14 3.50 2.01
CA GLY A 87 19.62 4.21 0.83
C GLY A 87 18.18 3.83 0.52
N ILE A 88 17.88 2.52 0.51
CA ILE A 88 16.53 2.01 0.27
C ILE A 88 15.56 2.46 1.38
N ILE A 89 16.00 2.37 2.64
CA ILE A 89 15.16 2.79 3.78
C ILE A 89 14.85 4.28 3.69
N LYS A 90 15.85 5.12 3.43
CA LYS A 90 15.67 6.56 3.28
C LYS A 90 14.68 6.89 2.16
N LEU A 91 14.80 6.23 0.99
CA LEU A 91 13.86 6.40 -0.11
C LEU A 91 12.42 6.02 0.28
N LYS A 92 12.25 4.87 0.95
CA LYS A 92 10.93 4.41 1.41
C LYS A 92 10.32 5.34 2.45
N LEU A 93 11.09 5.73 3.46
CA LEU A 93 10.58 6.62 4.52
C LEU A 93 10.20 8.01 4.00
N ASN A 94 10.91 8.54 3.01
CA ASN A 94 10.58 9.82 2.38
C ASN A 94 9.19 9.84 1.73
N ILE A 95 8.71 8.70 1.23
CA ILE A 95 7.39 8.60 0.59
C ILE A 95 6.34 7.94 1.48
N LEU A 96 6.74 7.29 2.59
CA LEU A 96 5.85 6.44 3.38
C LEU A 96 4.61 7.22 3.84
N ASN A 97 4.80 8.43 4.36
CA ASN A 97 3.67 9.24 4.82
C ASN A 97 2.66 9.56 3.69
N MET A 98 3.15 9.80 2.47
CA MET A 98 2.28 10.09 1.32
C MET A 98 1.56 8.84 0.81
N ILE A 99 2.27 7.70 0.73
CA ILE A 99 1.71 6.48 0.16
C ILE A 99 0.66 5.82 1.06
N LEU A 100 0.64 6.17 2.35
CA LEU A 100 -0.40 5.73 3.29
C LEU A 100 -1.74 6.45 3.09
N ASP A 101 -1.82 7.42 2.18
CA ASP A 101 -3.06 8.02 1.67
C ASP A 101 -3.52 7.39 0.34
N ILE A 102 -3.00 6.22 -0.03
CA ILE A 102 -3.31 5.58 -1.31
C ILE A 102 -4.81 5.38 -1.55
N ASN A 103 -5.59 5.22 -0.49
CA ASN A 103 -7.05 5.14 -0.52
C ASN A 103 -7.74 6.44 -0.93
N TYR A 104 -7.04 7.58 -0.87
CA TYR A 104 -7.54 8.90 -1.28
C TYR A 104 -6.83 9.46 -2.52
N SER A 105 -5.62 8.97 -2.80
CA SER A 105 -4.69 9.66 -3.70
C SER A 105 -4.26 8.84 -4.93
N ALA A 106 -4.50 7.53 -4.97
CA ALA A 106 -4.13 6.72 -6.12
C ALA A 106 -4.83 7.18 -7.40
N LYS A 107 -4.05 7.33 -8.48
CA LYS A 107 -4.53 7.81 -9.78
C LYS A 107 -4.46 6.75 -10.87
N MET A 108 -3.55 5.81 -10.73
CA MET A 108 -3.23 4.83 -11.77
C MET A 108 -3.01 3.45 -11.16
N ILE A 109 -3.28 2.43 -11.97
CA ILE A 109 -3.02 1.02 -11.70
C ILE A 109 -2.42 0.37 -12.94
N GLY A 110 -1.50 -0.57 -12.76
CA GLY A 110 -0.91 -1.33 -13.86
C GLY A 110 -0.32 -2.66 -13.41
N GLU A 111 0.11 -3.46 -14.38
CA GLU A 111 0.86 -4.68 -14.13
C GLU A 111 2.34 -4.36 -14.03
N PHE A 112 3.01 -4.94 -13.03
CA PHE A 112 4.43 -4.71 -12.83
C PHE A 112 5.24 -5.20 -14.03
N ASN A 113 6.15 -4.36 -14.52
CA ASN A 113 7.12 -4.74 -15.54
C ASN A 113 8.32 -5.44 -14.87
N SER A 114 8.40 -6.75 -15.00
CA SER A 114 9.48 -7.56 -14.42
C SER A 114 10.88 -7.16 -14.88
N ASN A 115 11.01 -6.54 -16.05
CA ASN A 115 12.29 -6.05 -16.57
C ASN A 115 12.84 -4.85 -15.80
N PHE A 116 11.99 -4.15 -15.02
CA PHE A 116 12.41 -2.97 -14.26
C PHE A 116 13.35 -3.30 -13.10
N LYS A 117 13.04 -4.35 -12.31
CA LYS A 117 13.88 -4.85 -11.21
C LYS A 117 13.57 -6.33 -10.97
N ASN A 118 14.40 -7.21 -11.45
CA ASN A 118 14.21 -8.67 -11.42
C ASN A 118 13.99 -9.28 -10.02
N LEU A 119 14.25 -8.55 -8.93
CA LEU A 119 14.15 -9.04 -7.56
C LEU A 119 12.83 -8.70 -6.85
N LEU A 120 11.93 -7.93 -7.50
CA LEU A 120 10.66 -7.57 -6.88
C LEU A 120 9.59 -8.60 -7.27
N ARG A 121 9.15 -9.38 -6.29
CA ARG A 121 7.94 -10.22 -6.43
C ARG A 121 6.70 -9.34 -6.29
N THR A 122 6.28 -8.73 -7.37
CA THR A 122 5.14 -7.81 -7.43
C THR A 122 4.37 -8.10 -8.70
N GLU A 123 3.04 -8.11 -8.63
CA GLU A 123 2.17 -8.38 -9.78
C GLU A 123 1.45 -7.11 -10.23
N LYS A 124 0.85 -6.40 -9.29
CA LYS A 124 0.13 -5.14 -9.54
C LYS A 124 0.83 -3.99 -8.87
N ILE A 125 0.77 -2.83 -9.52
CA ILE A 125 1.24 -1.56 -9.01
C ILE A 125 0.07 -0.59 -8.97
N ILE A 126 -0.08 0.13 -7.87
CA ILE A 126 -1.04 1.21 -7.71
C ILE A 126 -0.29 2.44 -7.21
N GLY A 127 -0.57 3.61 -7.78
CA GLY A 127 0.16 4.81 -7.37
C GLY A 127 -0.18 6.05 -8.16
N THR A 128 0.81 6.93 -8.20
CA THR A 128 0.80 8.24 -8.86
C THR A 128 2.05 8.40 -9.73
N ASN A 129 2.31 9.59 -10.20
CA ASN A 129 3.57 9.98 -10.86
C ASN A 129 4.73 10.26 -9.87
N VAL A 130 4.52 10.11 -8.57
CA VAL A 130 5.53 10.40 -7.53
C VAL A 130 5.92 9.15 -6.75
N TYR A 131 4.95 8.29 -6.49
CA TYR A 131 5.14 7.09 -5.69
C TYR A 131 4.24 5.96 -6.16
N SER A 132 4.63 4.74 -5.84
CA SER A 132 3.91 3.53 -6.18
C SER A 132 3.97 2.49 -5.07
N MET A 133 2.89 1.74 -4.91
CA MET A 133 2.80 0.59 -4.02
C MET A 133 2.63 -0.68 -4.85
N GLY A 134 3.48 -1.68 -4.59
CA GLY A 134 3.40 -2.99 -5.20
C GLY A 134 2.54 -3.95 -4.40
N PHE A 135 1.86 -4.83 -5.11
CA PHE A 135 0.95 -5.82 -4.55
C PHE A 135 1.22 -7.19 -5.14
N ILE A 136 1.04 -8.22 -4.32
CA ILE A 136 1.02 -9.64 -4.72
C ILE A 136 -0.38 -10.22 -4.50
N LYS A 137 -0.75 -11.17 -5.35
CA LYS A 137 -2.03 -11.88 -5.20
C LYS A 137 -1.92 -12.97 -4.15
N VAL A 138 -2.87 -13.01 -3.23
CA VAL A 138 -2.99 -14.05 -2.19
C VAL A 138 -4.48 -14.44 -2.10
N GLY A 139 -4.81 -15.61 -2.62
CA GLY A 139 -6.21 -15.99 -2.80
C GLY A 139 -6.95 -15.02 -3.72
N ASP A 140 -8.06 -14.48 -3.25
CA ASP A 140 -8.90 -13.54 -4.02
C ASP A 140 -8.48 -12.08 -3.88
N TYR A 141 -7.51 -11.77 -3.02
CA TYR A 141 -7.10 -10.40 -2.70
C TYR A 141 -5.68 -10.09 -3.15
N TYR A 142 -5.40 -8.81 -3.36
CA TYR A 142 -4.05 -8.29 -3.50
C TYR A 142 -3.56 -7.73 -2.17
N ILE A 143 -2.36 -8.13 -1.74
CA ILE A 143 -1.75 -7.71 -0.48
C ILE A 143 -0.56 -6.78 -0.78
N PRO A 144 -0.43 -5.63 -0.11
CA PRO A 144 0.70 -4.73 -0.32
C PRO A 144 2.00 -5.38 0.17
N ASN A 145 3.04 -5.34 -0.66
CA ASN A 145 4.34 -5.94 -0.34
C ASN A 145 5.53 -4.98 -0.47
N THR A 146 5.40 -3.88 -1.18
CA THR A 146 6.50 -2.91 -1.31
C THR A 146 6.01 -1.49 -1.58
N THR A 147 6.87 -0.51 -1.26
CA THR A 147 6.72 0.90 -1.63
C THR A 147 7.90 1.35 -2.46
N LEU A 148 7.64 2.15 -3.49
CA LEU A 148 8.63 2.64 -4.44
C LEU A 148 8.48 4.15 -4.62
N LYS A 149 9.59 4.89 -4.56
CA LYS A 149 9.66 6.30 -4.95
C LYS A 149 9.85 6.36 -6.46
N GLU A 150 8.80 5.97 -7.19
CA GLU A 150 8.83 5.87 -8.66
C GLU A 150 7.49 6.26 -9.24
N ASP A 151 7.53 6.93 -10.38
CA ASP A 151 6.37 7.12 -11.24
C ASP A 151 5.87 5.75 -11.70
N ILE A 152 4.60 5.46 -11.49
CA ILE A 152 4.01 4.17 -11.88
C ILE A 152 4.20 3.85 -13.37
N ARG A 153 4.23 4.88 -14.23
CA ARG A 153 4.41 4.71 -15.69
C ARG A 153 5.76 4.12 -16.08
N ASN A 154 6.79 4.36 -15.24
CA ASN A 154 8.15 3.85 -15.48
C ASN A 154 8.29 2.36 -15.13
N ILE A 155 7.39 1.83 -14.30
CA ILE A 155 7.52 0.48 -13.70
C ILE A 155 6.38 -0.46 -14.08
N THR A 156 5.51 -0.03 -14.98
CA THR A 156 4.41 -0.84 -15.51
C THR A 156 4.43 -0.85 -17.03
N ASN A 157 4.00 -1.97 -17.64
CA ASN A 157 3.90 -2.06 -19.09
C ASN A 157 2.80 -1.14 -19.64
N LYS A 158 1.73 -0.98 -18.88
CA LYS A 158 0.58 -0.13 -19.19
C LYS A 158 -0.06 0.35 -17.91
N THR A 159 -0.41 1.62 -17.86
CA THR A 159 -1.21 2.19 -16.76
C THR A 159 -2.65 2.37 -17.17
N ASN A 160 -3.55 2.09 -16.25
CA ASN A 160 -4.98 2.34 -16.35
C ASN A 160 -5.38 3.39 -15.31
N ARG A 161 -6.35 4.22 -15.65
CA ARG A 161 -6.81 5.30 -14.77
C ARG A 161 -7.73 4.76 -13.68
N VAL A 162 -7.40 5.04 -12.42
CA VAL A 162 -8.32 4.80 -11.31
C VAL A 162 -9.44 5.82 -11.35
N ILE A 163 -10.69 5.35 -11.34
CA ILE A 163 -11.89 6.18 -11.41
C ILE A 163 -12.60 6.32 -10.07
N ALA A 164 -12.54 5.29 -9.23
CA ALA A 164 -13.06 5.34 -7.86
C ALA A 164 -12.28 4.40 -6.94
N ILE A 165 -12.30 4.72 -5.65
CA ILE A 165 -11.77 3.86 -4.59
C ILE A 165 -12.81 3.78 -3.49
N PHE A 166 -13.19 2.55 -3.15
CA PHE A 166 -14.07 2.27 -2.03
C PHE A 166 -13.30 1.58 -0.92
N SER A 167 -13.74 1.76 0.31
CA SER A 167 -13.17 1.15 1.50
C SER A 167 -14.25 0.49 2.33
N LYS A 168 -13.90 -0.63 2.96
CA LYS A 168 -14.66 -1.28 4.03
C LYS A 168 -13.72 -1.84 5.10
N GLU A 169 -14.21 -1.98 6.31
CA GLU A 169 -13.53 -2.80 7.31
C GLU A 169 -13.55 -4.28 6.87
N ILE A 170 -12.54 -5.06 7.24
CA ILE A 170 -12.45 -6.48 6.84
C ILE A 170 -13.70 -7.30 7.26
N LYS A 171 -14.32 -6.91 8.38
CA LYS A 171 -15.52 -7.58 8.92
C LYS A 171 -16.81 -7.20 8.17
N GLU A 172 -16.81 -6.12 7.41
CA GLU A 172 -17.98 -5.66 6.67
C GLU A 172 -18.15 -6.44 5.37
N LYS A 173 -19.40 -6.75 5.01
CA LYS A 173 -19.74 -7.45 3.77
C LYS A 173 -19.70 -6.51 2.56
N GLN A 174 -20.11 -5.25 2.73
CA GLN A 174 -20.30 -4.30 1.64
C GLN A 174 -19.31 -3.13 1.73
N TYR A 175 -18.91 -2.61 0.57
CA TYR A 175 -18.13 -1.38 0.45
C TYR A 175 -19.06 -0.18 0.65
N SER A 176 -18.99 0.44 1.82
CA SER A 176 -19.88 1.54 2.23
C SER A 176 -19.24 2.92 2.07
N LYS A 177 -17.90 2.99 2.07
CA LYS A 177 -17.18 4.25 2.08
C LYS A 177 -16.49 4.52 0.73
N LEU A 178 -16.97 5.53 -0.01
CA LEU A 178 -16.26 6.09 -1.17
C LEU A 178 -15.15 7.02 -0.66
N THR A 179 -13.88 6.70 -0.95
CA THR A 179 -12.72 7.48 -0.49
C THR A 179 -12.12 8.34 -1.60
N TYR A 180 -12.30 7.94 -2.86
CA TYR A 180 -11.84 8.70 -4.01
C TYR A 180 -12.79 8.52 -5.19
N ILE A 181 -13.05 9.60 -5.90
CA ILE A 181 -13.71 9.60 -7.20
C ILE A 181 -13.00 10.57 -8.15
N ASN A 182 -12.80 10.16 -9.38
CA ASN A 182 -12.26 11.03 -10.41
C ASN A 182 -13.34 12.01 -10.88
N LYS A 183 -13.01 13.31 -10.93
CA LYS A 183 -13.93 14.40 -11.29
C LYS A 183 -14.66 14.23 -12.65
N LYS A 184 -14.11 13.44 -13.57
CA LYS A 184 -14.69 13.17 -14.90
C LYS A 184 -15.52 11.88 -14.94
N THR A 185 -15.75 11.23 -13.80
CA THR A 185 -16.46 9.96 -13.73
C THR A 185 -17.89 10.18 -13.26
N GLU A 186 -18.85 9.72 -14.06
CA GLU A 186 -20.24 9.67 -13.64
C GLU A 186 -20.47 8.46 -12.74
N LEU A 187 -21.07 8.67 -11.58
CA LEU A 187 -21.34 7.61 -10.59
C LEU A 187 -22.16 6.47 -11.18
N VAL A 188 -23.05 6.75 -12.14
CA VAL A 188 -23.88 5.75 -12.83
C VAL A 188 -23.04 4.66 -13.52
N GLN A 189 -21.86 5.00 -14.02
CA GLN A 189 -20.96 4.04 -14.67
C GLN A 189 -20.33 3.05 -13.67
N ILE A 190 -20.20 3.45 -12.41
CA ILE A 190 -19.60 2.62 -11.35
C ILE A 190 -20.63 1.62 -10.81
N PHE A 191 -21.91 2.00 -10.73
CA PHE A 191 -22.96 1.13 -10.18
C PHE A 191 -23.40 -0.02 -11.10
N LYS A 192 -23.05 0.02 -12.40
CA LYS A 192 -23.31 -1.09 -13.34
C LYS A 192 -22.47 -2.36 -13.03
N ILE A 193 -21.52 -2.29 -12.09
CA ILE A 193 -20.64 -3.43 -11.70
C ILE A 193 -21.34 -4.35 -10.69
N LYS A 194 -22.51 -3.99 -10.16
CA LYS A 194 -23.24 -4.74 -9.12
C LYS A 194 -24.26 -5.74 -9.66
N LYS A 195 -24.07 -6.27 -10.88
CA LYS A 195 -24.88 -7.41 -11.33
C LYS A 195 -24.00 -8.60 -11.66
#